data_a50ddc4dc7d774e69e681b47f05303b7
#
_entry.id   a50ddc4dc7d774e69e681b47f05303b7
#
_cell.length_a   1.000
_cell.length_b   1.000
_cell.length_c   1.000
_cell.angle_alpha   90.00
_cell.angle_beta   90.00
_cell.angle_gamma   90.00
#
_symmetry.space_group_name_H-M   'P 1'
#
loop_
_entity.id
_entity.type
_entity.pdbx_description
1 polymer ?
#
loop_
_entity_poly.entity_id
_entity_poly.type
_entity_poly.pdbx_seq_one_letter_code
_entity_poly.pdbx_strand_id
1 'polypeptide(L)'
;MWKSLGSLNLPAQELDAVRAEYVRQASEIWNQALGASAHGASGPRAPMPDRRFAAEPWHDNPLATYTARMYLLNARTMMQLAEAVEGDDKTRARLRFAVQQWVDAASPSNVLALNPDAIAKAVQTQGASLAQGVRNLLEDLRKGHLSQTDESVFEVGRNVATSEGSVVFENELFQLIEYAPLTAKVHERPMLFVPPCINKYYILDLQPDNS
;
A
#
# COMPACT_ATOMS: atom_id res chain seq x y z
N MET A 1 -4.54 -3.69 -25.54
CA MET A 1 -5.03 -4.21 -24.24
C MET A 1 -6.46 -4.76 -24.32
N TRP A 2 -7.42 -4.11 -24.99
CA TRP A 2 -8.82 -4.57 -25.07
C TRP A 2 -9.08 -5.78 -25.99
N LYS A 3 -8.24 -6.03 -27.00
CA LYS A 3 -8.42 -7.16 -27.94
C LYS A 3 -8.19 -8.55 -27.30
N SER A 4 -7.46 -8.65 -26.20
CA SER A 4 -7.21 -9.92 -25.51
C SER A 4 -8.30 -10.31 -24.51
N LEU A 5 -9.21 -9.40 -24.17
CA LEU A 5 -10.33 -9.69 -23.28
C LEU A 5 -11.47 -10.46 -23.99
N GLY A 6 -11.55 -10.37 -25.31
CA GLY A 6 -12.58 -11.08 -26.10
C GLY A 6 -12.40 -12.61 -26.18
N SER A 7 -11.24 -13.12 -25.73
CA SER A 7 -10.96 -14.57 -25.68
C SER A 7 -11.17 -15.17 -24.28
N LEU A 8 -11.59 -14.37 -23.30
CA LEU A 8 -11.86 -14.83 -21.94
C LEU A 8 -13.25 -15.48 -21.89
N ASN A 9 -13.31 -16.66 -21.34
CA ASN A 9 -14.56 -17.38 -21.10
C ASN A 9 -14.72 -17.61 -19.60
N LEU A 10 -15.91 -17.36 -19.08
CA LEU A 10 -16.26 -17.67 -17.70
C LEU A 10 -17.31 -18.81 -17.73
N PRO A 11 -16.97 -20.02 -17.24
CA PRO A 11 -17.91 -21.13 -17.22
C PRO A 11 -19.17 -20.79 -16.44
N ALA A 12 -20.35 -21.04 -17.03
CA ALA A 12 -21.64 -20.70 -16.41
C ALA A 12 -21.83 -21.39 -15.04
N GLN A 13 -21.36 -22.61 -14.91
CA GLN A 13 -21.45 -23.36 -13.65
C GLN A 13 -20.64 -22.70 -12.53
N GLU A 14 -19.43 -22.21 -12.83
CA GLU A 14 -18.58 -21.49 -11.87
C GLU A 14 -19.23 -20.16 -11.47
N LEU A 15 -19.79 -19.45 -12.44
CA LEU A 15 -20.51 -18.19 -12.18
C LEU A 15 -21.70 -18.41 -11.25
N ASP A 16 -22.49 -19.45 -11.49
CA ASP A 16 -23.66 -19.76 -10.67
C ASP A 16 -23.26 -20.16 -9.24
N ALA A 17 -22.18 -20.94 -9.09
CA ALA A 17 -21.65 -21.31 -7.78
C ALA A 17 -21.15 -20.08 -6.99
N VAL A 18 -20.35 -19.22 -7.61
CA VAL A 18 -19.84 -17.98 -7.00
C VAL A 18 -21.00 -17.05 -6.63
N ARG A 19 -22.02 -16.92 -7.49
CA ARG A 19 -23.20 -16.10 -7.23
C ARG A 19 -24.00 -16.62 -6.04
N ALA A 20 -24.25 -17.93 -5.97
CA ALA A 20 -25.00 -18.54 -4.87
C ALA A 20 -24.27 -18.32 -3.54
N GLU A 21 -22.96 -18.52 -3.50
CA GLU A 21 -22.15 -18.31 -2.30
C GLU A 21 -22.11 -16.83 -1.89
N TYR A 22 -21.99 -15.92 -2.86
CA TYR A 22 -22.06 -14.48 -2.60
C TYR A 22 -23.37 -14.08 -1.93
N VAL A 23 -24.51 -14.51 -2.48
CA VAL A 23 -25.85 -14.19 -1.94
C VAL A 23 -25.99 -14.75 -0.52
N ARG A 24 -25.53 -15.96 -0.26
CA ARG A 24 -25.55 -16.57 1.07
C ARG A 24 -24.77 -15.74 2.08
N GLN A 25 -23.49 -15.43 1.76
CA GLN A 25 -22.63 -14.65 2.65
C GLN A 25 -23.10 -13.21 2.84
N ALA A 26 -23.57 -12.55 1.77
CA ALA A 26 -24.11 -11.19 1.86
C ALA A 26 -25.33 -11.14 2.79
N SER A 27 -26.23 -12.15 2.69
CA SER A 27 -27.40 -12.28 3.57
C SER A 27 -26.99 -12.49 5.04
N GLU A 28 -25.96 -13.28 5.29
CA GLU A 28 -25.43 -13.50 6.64
C GLU A 28 -24.86 -12.20 7.23
N ILE A 29 -24.04 -11.46 6.45
CA ILE A 29 -23.49 -10.17 6.86
C ILE A 29 -24.61 -9.15 7.15
N TRP A 30 -25.63 -9.11 6.29
CA TRP A 30 -26.78 -8.24 6.48
C TRP A 30 -27.56 -8.57 7.76
N ASN A 31 -27.88 -9.84 7.98
CA ASN A 31 -28.62 -10.28 9.16
C ASN A 31 -27.83 -10.01 10.46
N GLN A 32 -26.52 -10.19 10.42
CA GLN A 32 -25.63 -9.84 11.56
C GLN A 32 -25.65 -8.33 11.84
N ALA A 33 -25.63 -7.49 10.81
CA ALA A 33 -25.70 -6.04 10.97
C ALA A 33 -27.04 -5.60 11.58
N LEU A 34 -28.16 -6.19 11.13
CA LEU A 34 -29.50 -5.92 11.71
C LEU A 34 -29.60 -6.40 13.16
N GLY A 35 -29.09 -7.59 13.46
CA GLY A 35 -29.09 -8.15 14.81
C GLY A 35 -28.23 -7.31 15.77
N ALA A 36 -27.08 -6.85 15.33
CA ALA A 36 -26.23 -5.96 16.12
C ALA A 36 -26.88 -4.60 16.41
N SER A 37 -27.66 -4.07 15.47
CA SER A 37 -28.42 -2.83 15.65
C SER A 37 -29.60 -2.97 16.62
N ALA A 38 -30.23 -4.16 16.65
CA ALA A 38 -31.42 -4.41 17.46
C ALA A 38 -31.10 -4.71 18.96
N HIS A 39 -29.95 -5.30 19.27
CA HIS A 39 -29.61 -5.81 20.59
C HIS A 39 -28.49 -5.05 21.32
N GLY A 40 -28.07 -3.90 20.82
CA GLY A 40 -26.92 -3.18 21.37
C GLY A 40 -25.66 -4.06 21.34
N ALA A 41 -24.63 -3.67 20.68
CA ALA A 41 -23.47 -4.46 20.26
C ALA A 41 -22.66 -5.10 21.41
N SER A 42 -23.20 -6.13 22.08
CA SER A 42 -22.60 -6.76 23.28
C SER A 42 -22.07 -8.19 23.06
N GLY A 43 -21.98 -8.69 21.82
CA GLY A 43 -21.44 -10.02 21.54
C GLY A 43 -19.99 -10.00 21.04
N PRO A 44 -19.21 -11.10 21.23
CA PRO A 44 -17.89 -11.21 20.66
C PRO A 44 -17.97 -11.13 19.14
N ARG A 45 -17.44 -10.07 18.57
CA ARG A 45 -17.38 -9.88 17.14
C ARG A 45 -16.25 -10.70 16.55
N ALA A 46 -16.55 -11.50 15.52
CA ALA A 46 -15.52 -12.22 14.80
C ALA A 46 -14.47 -11.23 14.27
N PRO A 47 -13.18 -11.44 14.52
CA PRO A 47 -12.13 -10.55 14.03
C PRO A 47 -12.14 -10.50 12.51
N MET A 48 -11.89 -9.32 11.96
CA MET A 48 -11.66 -9.17 10.52
C MET A 48 -10.21 -9.52 10.23
N PRO A 49 -9.93 -10.50 9.35
CA PRO A 49 -8.57 -11.01 9.12
C PRO A 49 -7.67 -10.04 8.34
N ASP A 50 -8.22 -8.89 7.91
CA ASP A 50 -7.52 -7.92 7.07
C ASP A 50 -6.97 -6.76 7.92
N ARG A 51 -5.65 -6.52 7.80
CA ARG A 51 -4.93 -5.49 8.55
C ARG A 51 -5.47 -4.07 8.33
N ARG A 52 -6.10 -3.80 7.20
CA ARG A 52 -6.72 -2.49 6.88
C ARG A 52 -7.88 -2.15 7.82
N PHE A 53 -8.49 -3.16 8.43
CA PHE A 53 -9.64 -3.05 9.32
C PHE A 53 -9.34 -3.54 10.74
N ALA A 54 -8.06 -3.57 11.13
CA ALA A 54 -7.65 -4.07 12.45
C ALA A 54 -7.91 -3.08 13.59
N ALA A 55 -8.03 -1.79 13.29
CA ALA A 55 -8.22 -0.75 14.29
C ALA A 55 -9.61 -0.82 14.94
N GLU A 56 -9.69 -0.50 16.23
CA GLU A 56 -10.88 -0.59 17.07
C GLU A 56 -12.13 0.10 16.46
N PRO A 57 -12.06 1.31 15.89
CA PRO A 57 -13.22 2.00 15.30
C PRO A 57 -13.93 1.23 14.18
N TRP A 58 -13.22 0.33 13.47
CA TRP A 58 -13.82 -0.56 12.48
C TRP A 58 -14.71 -1.65 13.12
N HIS A 59 -14.47 -1.97 14.37
CA HIS A 59 -15.23 -2.99 15.11
C HIS A 59 -16.35 -2.38 15.94
N ASP A 60 -16.18 -1.17 16.44
CA ASP A 60 -17.13 -0.51 17.33
C ASP A 60 -18.30 0.14 16.60
N ASN A 61 -18.09 0.58 15.36
CA ASN A 61 -19.13 1.18 14.55
C ASN A 61 -19.82 0.10 13.66
N PRO A 62 -21.12 -0.19 13.89
CA PRO A 62 -21.84 -1.21 13.10
C PRO A 62 -21.82 -0.98 11.60
N LEU A 63 -21.92 0.29 11.17
CA LEU A 63 -21.89 0.65 9.75
C LEU A 63 -20.49 0.42 9.16
N ALA A 64 -19.44 0.79 9.88
CA ALA A 64 -18.06 0.55 9.45
C ALA A 64 -17.77 -0.96 9.38
N THR A 65 -18.19 -1.73 10.39
CA THR A 65 -18.08 -3.20 10.38
C THR A 65 -18.79 -3.81 9.17
N TYR A 66 -20.03 -3.39 8.91
CA TYR A 66 -20.80 -3.86 7.74
C TYR A 66 -20.07 -3.50 6.43
N THR A 67 -19.64 -2.26 6.28
CA THR A 67 -18.92 -1.77 5.08
C THR A 67 -17.64 -2.56 4.84
N ALA A 68 -16.83 -2.79 5.87
CA ALA A 68 -15.60 -3.56 5.76
C ALA A 68 -15.86 -5.02 5.38
N ARG A 69 -16.85 -5.68 6.00
CA ARG A 69 -17.22 -7.07 5.69
C ARG A 69 -17.77 -7.24 4.28
N MET A 70 -18.62 -6.32 3.84
CA MET A 70 -19.15 -6.33 2.47
C MET A 70 -18.04 -6.09 1.45
N TYR A 71 -17.11 -5.15 1.74
CA TYR A 71 -15.94 -4.95 0.90
C TYR A 71 -15.08 -6.21 0.80
N LEU A 72 -14.79 -6.89 1.92
CA LEU A 72 -14.01 -8.13 1.93
C LEU A 72 -14.70 -9.27 1.18
N LEU A 73 -16.03 -9.37 1.26
CA LEU A 73 -16.82 -10.31 0.48
C LEU A 73 -16.70 -9.98 -1.02
N ASN A 74 -16.93 -8.73 -1.42
CA ASN A 74 -16.81 -8.28 -2.80
C ASN A 74 -15.41 -8.54 -3.37
N ALA A 75 -14.37 -8.18 -2.62
CA ALA A 75 -12.97 -8.39 -3.00
C ALA A 75 -12.68 -9.87 -3.27
N ARG A 76 -13.08 -10.75 -2.35
CA ARG A 76 -12.93 -12.21 -2.50
C ARG A 76 -13.69 -12.72 -3.72
N THR A 77 -14.93 -12.32 -3.89
CA THR A 77 -15.77 -12.73 -5.03
C THR A 77 -15.16 -12.29 -6.35
N MET A 78 -14.68 -11.06 -6.45
CA MET A 78 -14.01 -10.57 -7.66
C MET A 78 -12.73 -11.35 -7.98
N MET A 79 -11.93 -11.70 -6.97
CA MET A 79 -10.76 -12.53 -7.16
C MET A 79 -11.13 -13.96 -7.58
N GLN A 80 -12.16 -14.57 -6.98
CA GLN A 80 -12.67 -15.88 -7.40
C GLN A 80 -13.14 -15.86 -8.87
N LEU A 81 -13.88 -14.83 -9.28
CA LEU A 81 -14.28 -14.67 -10.68
C LEU A 81 -13.07 -14.52 -11.61
N ALA A 82 -12.06 -13.74 -11.21
CA ALA A 82 -10.83 -13.58 -12.00
C ALA A 82 -10.02 -14.88 -12.11
N GLU A 83 -10.09 -15.75 -11.11
CA GLU A 83 -9.44 -17.07 -11.10
C GLU A 83 -10.22 -18.11 -11.93
N ALA A 84 -11.54 -18.02 -11.95
CA ALA A 84 -12.42 -18.92 -12.73
C ALA A 84 -12.41 -18.65 -14.24
N VAL A 85 -11.87 -17.51 -14.68
CA VAL A 85 -11.77 -17.16 -16.09
C VAL A 85 -10.81 -18.10 -16.81
N GLU A 86 -11.30 -18.72 -17.89
CA GLU A 86 -10.49 -19.51 -18.82
C GLU A 86 -9.79 -18.62 -19.84
N GLY A 87 -8.54 -18.95 -20.18
CA GLY A 87 -7.72 -18.23 -21.13
C GLY A 87 -6.25 -18.61 -21.00
N ASP A 88 -5.38 -17.97 -21.76
CA ASP A 88 -3.94 -18.19 -21.62
C ASP A 88 -3.40 -17.65 -20.27
N ASP A 89 -2.35 -18.27 -19.76
CA ASP A 89 -1.81 -17.98 -18.43
C ASP A 89 -1.40 -16.52 -18.26
N LYS A 90 -0.86 -15.90 -19.32
CA LYS A 90 -0.42 -14.50 -19.28
C LYS A 90 -1.60 -13.54 -19.18
N THR A 91 -2.69 -13.81 -19.89
CA THR A 91 -3.92 -12.99 -19.85
C THR A 91 -4.60 -13.17 -18.49
N ARG A 92 -4.69 -14.39 -17.96
CA ARG A 92 -5.22 -14.65 -16.62
C ARG A 92 -4.42 -13.93 -15.53
N ALA A 93 -3.08 -14.01 -15.58
CA ALA A 93 -2.23 -13.32 -14.63
C ALA A 93 -2.42 -11.78 -14.66
N ARG A 94 -2.58 -11.21 -15.86
CA ARG A 94 -2.86 -9.77 -16.03
C ARG A 94 -4.24 -9.39 -15.49
N LEU A 95 -5.25 -10.23 -15.70
CA LEU A 95 -6.59 -10.00 -15.18
C LEU A 95 -6.59 -10.03 -13.65
N ARG A 96 -5.98 -11.05 -13.04
CA ARG A 96 -5.84 -11.15 -11.59
C ARG A 96 -5.14 -9.93 -11.00
N PHE A 97 -4.03 -9.51 -11.62
CA PHE A 97 -3.31 -8.32 -11.19
C PHE A 97 -4.18 -7.06 -11.27
N ALA A 98 -4.90 -6.87 -12.39
CA ALA A 98 -5.77 -5.71 -12.57
C ALA A 98 -6.92 -5.69 -11.53
N VAL A 99 -7.55 -6.85 -11.28
CA VAL A 99 -8.59 -7.00 -10.26
C VAL A 99 -8.03 -6.71 -8.87
N GLN A 100 -6.86 -7.24 -8.53
CA GLN A 100 -6.21 -6.98 -7.25
C GLN A 100 -5.94 -5.49 -7.05
N GLN A 101 -5.37 -4.80 -8.06
CA GLN A 101 -5.12 -3.36 -7.99
C GLN A 101 -6.40 -2.56 -7.79
N TRP A 102 -7.48 -2.94 -8.48
CA TRP A 102 -8.76 -2.29 -8.33
C TRP A 102 -9.36 -2.53 -6.94
N VAL A 103 -9.32 -3.76 -6.45
CA VAL A 103 -9.78 -4.13 -5.10
C VAL A 103 -9.03 -3.30 -4.05
N ASP A 104 -7.70 -3.24 -4.14
CA ASP A 104 -6.88 -2.49 -3.18
C ASP A 104 -7.18 -0.98 -3.21
N ALA A 105 -7.33 -0.42 -4.40
CA ALA A 105 -7.67 0.99 -4.57
C ALA A 105 -9.08 1.34 -4.04
N ALA A 106 -10.06 0.44 -4.20
CA ALA A 106 -11.45 0.62 -3.80
C ALA A 106 -11.70 0.36 -2.29
N SER A 107 -10.66 0.10 -1.50
CA SER A 107 -10.81 -0.17 -0.06
C SER A 107 -11.49 1.01 0.66
N PRO A 108 -12.51 0.76 1.50
CA PRO A 108 -13.11 1.79 2.35
C PRO A 108 -12.12 2.51 3.25
N SER A 109 -11.01 1.86 3.62
CA SER A 109 -9.93 2.49 4.39
C SER A 109 -9.22 3.62 3.65
N ASN A 110 -9.30 3.65 2.32
CA ASN A 110 -8.73 4.72 1.49
C ASN A 110 -9.69 5.92 1.31
N VAL A 111 -10.94 5.77 1.73
CA VAL A 111 -11.96 6.80 1.55
C VAL A 111 -12.21 7.50 2.87
N LEU A 112 -11.85 8.78 2.98
CA LEU A 112 -11.96 9.56 4.21
C LEU A 112 -13.35 9.46 4.88
N ALA A 113 -14.41 9.57 4.10
CA ALA A 113 -15.79 9.50 4.59
C ALA A 113 -16.24 8.12 5.07
N LEU A 114 -15.51 7.06 4.72
CA LEU A 114 -15.80 5.68 5.10
C LEU A 114 -14.80 5.13 6.12
N ASN A 115 -13.70 5.83 6.35
CA ASN A 115 -12.66 5.39 7.29
C ASN A 115 -12.96 5.94 8.69
N PRO A 116 -13.42 5.09 9.63
CA PRO A 116 -13.80 5.53 10.97
C PRO A 116 -12.62 6.06 11.79
N ASP A 117 -11.38 5.59 11.55
CA ASP A 117 -10.18 6.11 12.21
C ASP A 117 -9.89 7.54 11.77
N ALA A 118 -9.98 7.81 10.46
CA ALA A 118 -9.79 9.14 9.92
C ALA A 118 -10.87 10.11 10.41
N ILE A 119 -12.13 9.65 10.48
CA ILE A 119 -13.24 10.45 11.03
C ILE A 119 -13.01 10.72 12.52
N ALA A 120 -12.69 9.70 13.31
CA ALA A 120 -12.41 9.84 14.74
C ALA A 120 -11.26 10.84 14.99
N LYS A 121 -10.18 10.74 14.20
CA LYS A 121 -9.05 11.68 14.26
C LYS A 121 -9.46 13.11 13.88
N ALA A 122 -10.28 13.26 12.85
CA ALA A 122 -10.78 14.59 12.44
C ALA A 122 -11.62 15.23 13.54
N VAL A 123 -12.51 14.46 14.18
CA VAL A 123 -13.33 14.93 15.31
C VAL A 123 -12.45 15.28 16.51
N GLN A 124 -11.53 14.40 16.90
CA GLN A 124 -10.61 14.57 18.02
C GLN A 124 -9.75 15.83 17.87
N THR A 125 -9.31 16.13 16.66
CA THR A 125 -8.48 17.31 16.35
C THR A 125 -9.28 18.54 15.93
N GLN A 126 -10.61 18.52 16.04
CA GLN A 126 -11.51 19.59 15.60
C GLN A 126 -11.23 20.03 14.14
N GLY A 127 -10.91 19.07 13.28
CA GLY A 127 -10.61 19.30 11.87
C GLY A 127 -9.15 19.66 11.55
N ALA A 128 -8.29 19.86 12.54
CA ALA A 128 -6.89 20.24 12.29
C ALA A 128 -6.11 19.20 11.48
N SER A 129 -6.39 17.90 11.66
CA SER A 129 -5.79 16.85 10.85
C SER A 129 -6.15 16.93 9.38
N LEU A 130 -7.38 17.31 9.05
CA LEU A 130 -7.83 17.52 7.68
C LEU A 130 -7.17 18.72 7.04
N ALA A 131 -7.11 19.83 7.78
CA ALA A 131 -6.44 21.05 7.32
C ALA A 131 -4.96 20.82 7.04
N GLN A 132 -4.28 20.00 7.88
CA GLN A 132 -2.90 19.61 7.65
C GLN A 132 -2.76 18.72 6.42
N GLY A 133 -3.64 17.74 6.23
CA GLY A 133 -3.65 16.88 5.04
C GLY A 133 -3.80 17.69 3.74
N VAL A 134 -4.70 18.68 3.72
CA VAL A 134 -4.86 19.58 2.57
C VAL A 134 -3.59 20.39 2.31
N ARG A 135 -2.95 20.93 3.36
CA ARG A 135 -1.67 21.66 3.21
C ARG A 135 -0.59 20.77 2.62
N ASN A 136 -0.40 19.56 3.15
CA ASN A 136 0.57 18.61 2.63
C ASN A 136 0.33 18.30 1.15
N LEU A 137 -0.94 18.05 0.76
CA LEU A 137 -1.31 17.81 -0.63
C LEU A 137 -0.96 18.99 -1.54
N LEU A 138 -1.24 20.22 -1.09
CA LEU A 138 -0.92 21.43 -1.86
C LEU A 138 0.60 21.63 -2.01
N GLU A 139 1.37 21.30 -0.98
CA GLU A 139 2.83 21.32 -1.04
C GLU A 139 3.38 20.27 -2.02
N ASP A 140 2.85 19.05 -1.97
CA ASP A 140 3.22 17.98 -2.90
C ASP A 140 2.89 18.35 -4.35
N LEU A 141 1.72 18.93 -4.59
CA LEU A 141 1.36 19.44 -5.92
C LEU A 141 2.32 20.53 -6.41
N ARG A 142 2.80 21.42 -5.53
CA ARG A 142 3.81 22.43 -5.87
C ARG A 142 5.17 21.83 -6.18
N LYS A 143 5.57 20.77 -5.45
CA LYS A 143 6.81 20.03 -5.68
C LYS A 143 6.75 19.14 -6.92
N GLY A 144 5.56 18.78 -7.40
CA GLY A 144 5.35 17.87 -8.53
C GLY A 144 5.55 16.39 -8.18
N HIS A 145 5.67 16.03 -6.91
CA HIS A 145 5.76 14.66 -6.42
C HIS A 145 5.17 14.53 -5.02
N LEU A 146 4.78 13.30 -4.64
CA LEU A 146 4.28 13.01 -3.30
C LEU A 146 5.47 12.83 -2.34
N SER A 147 5.53 13.66 -1.30
CA SER A 147 6.54 13.56 -0.25
C SER A 147 6.09 12.56 0.81
N GLN A 148 6.95 11.59 1.13
CA GLN A 148 6.71 10.61 2.21
C GLN A 148 7.49 10.96 3.48
N THR A 149 8.46 11.84 3.36
CA THR A 149 9.31 12.31 4.47
C THR A 149 9.53 13.80 4.34
N ASP A 150 9.98 14.43 5.42
CA ASP A 150 10.48 15.80 5.38
C ASP A 150 11.89 15.80 4.77
N GLU A 151 11.98 16.11 3.48
CA GLU A 151 13.24 16.12 2.74
C GLU A 151 14.16 17.28 3.17
N SER A 152 13.61 18.33 3.80
CA SER A 152 14.36 19.52 4.21
C SER A 152 15.35 19.24 5.35
N VAL A 153 15.18 18.14 6.07
CA VAL A 153 16.09 17.74 7.16
C VAL A 153 17.33 16.99 6.69
N PHE A 154 17.37 16.61 5.40
CA PHE A 154 18.50 15.88 4.83
C PHE A 154 19.41 16.80 4.03
N GLU A 155 20.70 16.82 4.40
CA GLU A 155 21.71 17.64 3.75
C GLU A 155 22.94 16.76 3.44
N VAL A 156 23.23 16.62 2.14
CA VAL A 156 24.36 15.82 1.65
C VAL A 156 25.68 16.43 2.15
N GLY A 157 26.55 15.59 2.68
CA GLY A 157 27.83 15.98 3.27
C GLY A 157 27.72 16.42 4.73
N ARG A 158 26.51 16.59 5.28
CA ARG A 158 26.29 16.99 6.67
C ARG A 158 25.70 15.89 7.52
N ASN A 159 24.60 15.30 7.10
CA ASN A 159 23.91 14.21 7.78
C ASN A 159 23.53 13.04 6.85
N VAL A 160 23.81 13.18 5.55
CA VAL A 160 23.73 12.12 4.55
C VAL A 160 25.02 12.16 3.74
N ALA A 161 25.58 10.99 3.41
CA ALA A 161 26.84 10.85 2.66
C ALA A 161 27.99 11.66 3.32
N THR A 162 28.21 11.35 4.59
CA THR A 162 29.15 12.12 5.43
C THR A 162 30.60 11.66 5.35
N SER A 163 30.86 10.48 4.74
CA SER A 163 32.22 9.97 4.57
C SER A 163 33.02 10.81 3.58
N GLU A 164 34.22 11.21 3.97
CA GLU A 164 35.10 11.96 3.08
C GLU A 164 35.50 11.13 1.87
N GLY A 165 35.50 11.73 0.69
CA GLY A 165 35.85 11.07 -0.55
C GLY A 165 35.86 12.04 -1.73
N SER A 166 36.28 11.53 -2.89
CA SER A 166 36.33 12.29 -4.13
C SER A 166 35.77 11.48 -5.29
N VAL A 167 35.09 12.15 -6.21
CA VAL A 167 34.69 11.52 -7.49
C VAL A 167 35.93 11.40 -8.35
N VAL A 168 36.38 10.17 -8.60
CA VAL A 168 37.60 9.87 -9.38
C VAL A 168 37.27 9.49 -10.84
N PHE A 169 36.03 9.17 -11.13
CA PHE A 169 35.55 8.92 -12.49
C PHE A 169 34.03 9.23 -12.58
N GLU A 170 33.61 9.75 -13.71
CA GLU A 170 32.21 10.06 -14.01
C GLU A 170 31.88 9.76 -15.48
N ASN A 171 30.67 9.25 -15.70
CA ASN A 171 30.05 9.16 -17.04
C ASN A 171 28.54 9.43 -16.93
N GLU A 172 27.79 9.26 -18.04
CA GLU A 172 26.34 9.50 -18.09
C GLU A 172 25.52 8.61 -17.14
N LEU A 173 26.05 7.50 -16.67
CA LEU A 173 25.32 6.48 -15.90
C LEU A 173 25.69 6.45 -14.43
N PHE A 174 26.94 6.75 -14.07
CA PHE A 174 27.42 6.66 -12.69
C PHE A 174 28.62 7.54 -12.41
N GLN A 175 28.85 7.81 -11.13
CA GLN A 175 30.05 8.36 -10.56
C GLN A 175 30.77 7.30 -9.74
N LEU A 176 32.09 7.22 -9.86
CA LEU A 176 32.94 6.39 -9.01
C LEU A 176 33.53 7.26 -7.90
N ILE A 177 33.23 6.92 -6.67
CA ILE A 177 33.71 7.65 -5.49
C ILE A 177 34.84 6.86 -4.83
N GLU A 178 35.97 7.47 -4.64
CA GLU A 178 37.05 6.97 -3.79
C GLU A 178 36.93 7.60 -2.41
N TYR A 179 36.69 6.77 -1.39
CA TYR A 179 36.60 7.22 -0.02
C TYR A 179 37.95 7.37 0.61
N ALA A 180 38.12 8.42 1.40
CA ALA A 180 39.35 8.68 2.14
C ALA A 180 39.56 7.57 3.20
N PRO A 181 40.83 7.10 3.40
CA PRO A 181 41.13 6.09 4.39
C PRO A 181 40.94 6.61 5.81
N LEU A 182 40.35 5.80 6.68
CA LEU A 182 40.24 6.10 8.12
C LEU A 182 41.46 5.67 8.94
N THR A 183 42.39 4.95 8.32
CA THR A 183 43.58 4.41 8.96
C THR A 183 44.86 4.89 8.26
N ALA A 184 45.99 4.93 9.00
CA ALA A 184 47.26 5.37 8.45
C ALA A 184 47.84 4.45 7.35
N LYS A 185 47.33 3.22 7.27
CA LYS A 185 47.73 2.23 6.25
C LYS A 185 46.50 1.56 5.71
N VAL A 186 46.46 1.36 4.41
CA VAL A 186 45.38 0.64 3.70
C VAL A 186 45.99 -0.53 2.90
N HIS A 187 45.12 -1.42 2.45
CA HIS A 187 45.52 -2.48 1.53
C HIS A 187 45.92 -1.90 0.17
N GLU A 188 46.92 -2.50 -0.46
CA GLU A 188 47.42 -2.08 -1.78
C GLU A 188 46.34 -2.16 -2.86
N ARG A 189 45.41 -3.15 -2.73
CA ARG A 189 44.32 -3.33 -3.67
C ARG A 189 43.04 -2.75 -3.09
N PRO A 190 42.40 -1.78 -3.75
CA PRO A 190 41.12 -1.23 -3.31
C PRO A 190 39.99 -2.24 -3.45
N MET A 191 38.98 -2.11 -2.61
CA MET A 191 37.72 -2.86 -2.72
C MET A 191 36.71 -2.00 -3.46
N LEU A 192 36.13 -2.59 -4.53
CA LEU A 192 35.06 -1.96 -5.28
C LEU A 192 33.71 -2.45 -4.78
N PHE A 193 32.83 -1.51 -4.38
CA PHE A 193 31.43 -1.79 -4.07
C PHE A 193 30.55 -1.36 -5.25
N VAL A 194 29.76 -2.30 -5.77
CA VAL A 194 28.77 -2.04 -6.83
C VAL A 194 27.39 -2.33 -6.27
N PRO A 195 26.60 -1.31 -5.91
CA PRO A 195 25.26 -1.52 -5.39
C PRO A 195 24.32 -2.01 -6.50
N PRO A 196 23.21 -2.68 -6.16
CA PRO A 196 22.17 -3.01 -7.12
C PRO A 196 21.65 -1.76 -7.83
N CYS A 197 21.28 -1.89 -9.11
CA CYS A 197 20.82 -0.75 -9.94
C CYS A 197 19.54 -0.08 -9.44
N ILE A 198 18.79 -0.72 -8.54
CA ILE A 198 17.62 -0.13 -7.87
C ILE A 198 18.00 0.83 -6.75
N ASN A 199 19.21 0.70 -6.20
CA ASN A 199 19.70 1.57 -5.15
C ASN A 199 20.37 2.77 -5.80
N LYS A 200 19.95 3.96 -5.40
CA LYS A 200 20.48 5.22 -5.91
C LYS A 200 21.34 5.89 -4.86
N TYR A 201 22.28 6.70 -5.35
CA TYR A 201 23.10 7.60 -4.53
C TYR A 201 23.91 6.86 -3.46
N TYR A 202 23.82 7.28 -2.25
CA TYR A 202 24.70 6.99 -1.12
C TYR A 202 24.18 5.83 -0.25
N ILE A 203 23.56 4.81 -0.83
CA ILE A 203 22.92 3.74 -0.04
C ILE A 203 23.88 3.03 0.92
N LEU A 204 25.20 3.03 0.61
CA LEU A 204 26.25 2.46 1.46
C LEU A 204 26.91 3.50 2.39
N ASP A 205 26.48 4.75 2.31
CA ASP A 205 26.97 5.87 3.12
C ASP A 205 25.80 6.80 3.49
N LEU A 206 24.74 6.25 4.08
CA LEU A 206 23.55 7.05 4.43
C LEU A 206 23.80 7.93 5.64
N GLN A 207 24.47 7.42 6.65
CA GLN A 207 24.75 8.13 7.89
C GLN A 207 25.99 7.52 8.56
N PRO A 208 26.63 8.22 9.54
CA PRO A 208 27.86 7.75 10.17
C PRO A 208 27.82 6.32 10.71
N ASP A 209 26.68 5.91 11.30
CA ASP A 209 26.52 4.56 11.85
C ASP A 209 26.26 3.48 10.80
N ASN A 210 25.95 3.87 9.57
CA ASN A 210 25.64 2.98 8.44
C ASN A 210 26.51 3.30 7.21
N SER A 211 27.74 3.69 7.46
CA SER A 211 28.75 3.96 6.44
C SER A 211 29.83 2.88 6.41
#